data_bbb81a7b625184e5b263c5cc1fa1ea5f
#
_entry.id   bbb81a7b625184e5b263c5cc1fa1ea5f
#
_cell.length_a   1.000
_cell.length_b   1.000
_cell.length_c   1.000
_cell.angle_alpha   90.00
_cell.angle_beta   90.00
_cell.angle_gamma   90.00
#
_symmetry.space_group_name_H-M   'P 1'
#
loop_
_entity.id
_entity.type
_entity.pdbx_description
1 polymer ?
#
loop_
_entity_poly.entity_id
_entity_poly.type
_entity_poly.pdbx_seq_one_letter_code
_entity_poly.pdbx_strand_id
1 'polypeptide(L)'
;DILVADFRSGMQRLFGGRGVGFVPVTSVAAKFRPTIEQKAEGWTTWSMLTDRHHRYTLSGMTFEPKGKRSSISVKTTERYPELKTVSSLKFLYERNSCTRMELVCNGTQDTIREILEPTSGITQYEQTGTFTEAFFNFADAEGLQALGVALEDDSGVIVDNYSLRGNSGMILSRLDSTRCRELNKIRPYALVVLQYGLNIVSDSVLEYGWYVKRMEETVRHVRVCFPDADILMLGVSDRSRQVNGIFETMPAVLALLHAQRQVARRSGIAFWNVFGAMGGENSMVRFVENNWASKDYTHLSFRGGKEIASALLKAILLEKEFYDEADKVAR
;
A
#
# COMPACT_ATOMS: atom_id res chain seq x y z
N ASP A 1 2.56 -2.13 -7.42
CA ASP A 1 1.44 -1.25 -7.86
C ASP A 1 0.53 -1.91 -8.92
N ILE A 2 0.62 -3.24 -9.08
CA ILE A 2 -0.05 -3.96 -10.19
C ILE A 2 -1.58 -3.78 -10.16
N LEU A 3 -2.19 -3.91 -8.97
CA LEU A 3 -3.62 -3.69 -8.77
C LEU A 3 -3.90 -2.25 -8.34
N VAL A 4 -3.12 -1.74 -7.41
CA VAL A 4 -3.39 -0.46 -6.73
C VAL A 4 -3.34 0.73 -7.68
N ALA A 5 -2.50 0.71 -8.72
CA ALA A 5 -2.38 1.82 -9.67
C ALA A 5 -3.69 2.11 -10.42
N ASP A 6 -4.29 1.09 -11.00
CA ASP A 6 -5.56 1.23 -11.74
C ASP A 6 -6.74 1.49 -10.81
N PHE A 7 -6.75 0.86 -9.62
CA PHE A 7 -7.77 1.12 -8.60
C PHE A 7 -7.72 2.58 -8.11
N ARG A 8 -6.52 3.10 -7.79
CA ARG A 8 -6.31 4.50 -7.40
C ARG A 8 -6.80 5.45 -8.48
N SER A 9 -6.34 5.26 -9.74
CA SER A 9 -6.78 6.08 -10.86
C SER A 9 -8.31 6.07 -11.02
N GLY A 10 -8.94 4.90 -10.90
CA GLY A 10 -10.40 4.77 -10.95
C GLY A 10 -11.11 5.55 -9.83
N MET A 11 -10.64 5.43 -8.59
CA MET A 11 -11.18 6.16 -7.44
C MET A 11 -11.01 7.67 -7.60
N GLN A 12 -9.80 8.13 -7.95
CA GLN A 12 -9.50 9.55 -8.12
C GLN A 12 -10.30 10.18 -9.26
N ARG A 13 -10.53 9.45 -10.36
CA ARG A 13 -11.36 9.91 -11.49
C ARG A 13 -12.82 10.12 -11.09
N LEU A 14 -13.34 9.30 -10.20
CA LEU A 14 -14.75 9.34 -9.78
C LEU A 14 -14.98 10.32 -8.62
N PHE A 15 -14.04 10.42 -7.69
CA PHE A 15 -14.21 11.14 -6.43
C PHE A 15 -13.25 12.32 -6.27
N GLY A 16 -12.48 12.64 -7.30
CA GLY A 16 -11.45 13.67 -7.24
C GLY A 16 -10.18 13.22 -6.51
N GLY A 17 -9.21 14.12 -6.47
CA GLY A 17 -7.87 13.86 -5.94
C GLY A 17 -6.90 13.44 -7.04
N ARG A 18 -5.61 13.67 -6.80
CA ARG A 18 -4.51 13.31 -7.70
C ARG A 18 -3.32 12.82 -6.89
N GLY A 19 -2.38 12.20 -7.60
CA GLY A 19 -1.10 11.78 -7.06
C GLY A 19 -1.07 10.33 -6.57
N VAL A 20 0.16 9.91 -6.29
CA VAL A 20 0.46 8.52 -5.90
C VAL A 20 0.25 8.26 -4.40
N GLY A 21 0.04 9.33 -3.63
CA GLY A 21 0.00 9.28 -2.18
C GLY A 21 1.38 9.02 -1.57
N PHE A 22 1.43 8.23 -0.51
CA PHE A 22 2.64 7.90 0.23
C PHE A 22 3.60 6.99 -0.55
N VAL A 23 4.88 7.34 -0.50
CA VAL A 23 6.01 6.58 -1.06
C VAL A 23 7.11 6.50 0.01
N PRO A 24 7.55 5.30 0.45
CA PRO A 24 8.65 5.18 1.40
C PRO A 24 9.94 5.72 0.79
N VAL A 25 10.91 6.14 1.62
CA VAL A 25 12.21 6.69 1.15
C VAL A 25 12.87 5.80 0.11
N THR A 26 12.92 4.50 0.36
CA THR A 26 13.33 3.49 -0.63
C THR A 26 12.35 2.31 -0.60
N SER A 27 12.28 1.56 -1.70
CA SER A 27 11.48 0.35 -1.78
C SER A 27 12.08 -0.64 -2.75
N VAL A 28 12.18 -1.90 -2.34
CA VAL A 28 12.55 -3.01 -3.26
C VAL A 28 11.54 -3.18 -4.39
N ALA A 29 10.33 -2.65 -4.21
CA ALA A 29 9.27 -2.65 -5.21
C ALA A 29 9.28 -1.41 -6.11
N ALA A 30 10.21 -0.45 -5.93
CA ALA A 30 10.24 0.81 -6.70
C ALA A 30 10.25 0.56 -8.22
N LYS A 31 11.06 -0.38 -8.70
CA LYS A 31 11.11 -0.76 -10.13
C LYS A 31 9.81 -1.35 -10.70
N PHE A 32 8.86 -1.73 -9.83
CA PHE A 32 7.52 -2.22 -10.22
C PHE A 32 6.43 -1.18 -9.98
N ARG A 33 6.80 0.08 -9.73
CA ARG A 33 5.87 1.21 -9.57
C ARG A 33 5.95 2.13 -10.78
N PRO A 34 5.15 1.89 -11.83
CA PRO A 34 5.14 2.75 -13.02
C PRO A 34 4.42 4.09 -12.77
N THR A 35 3.95 4.32 -11.55
CA THR A 35 3.17 5.50 -11.14
C THR A 35 4.01 6.62 -10.56
N ILE A 36 5.30 6.36 -10.33
CA ILE A 36 6.26 7.34 -9.82
C ILE A 36 7.68 6.92 -10.19
N GLU A 37 8.53 7.87 -10.52
CA GLU A 37 9.98 7.69 -10.55
C GLU A 37 10.56 8.13 -9.21
N GLN A 38 11.40 7.28 -8.63
CA GLN A 38 11.96 7.49 -7.29
C GLN A 38 13.42 7.10 -7.25
N LYS A 39 14.24 7.96 -6.62
CA LYS A 39 15.64 7.67 -6.25
C LYS A 39 15.88 8.19 -4.84
N ALA A 40 16.72 7.50 -4.08
CA ALA A 40 17.15 7.96 -2.77
C ALA A 40 18.59 7.50 -2.50
N GLU A 41 19.40 8.37 -1.93
CA GLU A 41 20.82 8.13 -1.67
C GLU A 41 21.17 8.48 -0.23
N GLY A 42 22.13 7.78 0.35
CA GLY A 42 22.63 8.05 1.69
C GLY A 42 21.71 7.59 2.83
N TRP A 43 20.88 6.56 2.63
CA TRP A 43 19.95 6.02 3.64
C TRP A 43 20.30 4.60 4.06
N THR A 44 20.18 4.33 5.35
CA THR A 44 20.05 2.98 5.91
C THR A 44 18.57 2.65 5.97
N THR A 45 18.19 1.45 5.54
CA THR A 45 16.82 0.97 5.56
C THR A 45 16.67 -0.09 6.63
N TRP A 46 15.72 0.10 7.54
CA TRP A 46 15.29 -0.89 8.51
C TRP A 46 13.92 -1.42 8.11
N SER A 47 13.73 -2.73 8.20
CA SER A 47 12.49 -3.40 7.82
C SER A 47 12.00 -4.33 8.91
N MET A 48 10.71 -4.27 9.22
CA MET A 48 10.08 -5.17 10.20
C MET A 48 10.18 -6.66 9.83
N LEU A 49 10.54 -7.00 8.59
CA LEU A 49 10.77 -8.38 8.18
C LEU A 49 12.05 -8.95 8.79
N THR A 50 13.09 -8.13 8.93
CA THR A 50 14.44 -8.54 9.33
C THR A 50 14.88 -7.94 10.66
N ASP A 51 14.34 -6.79 11.03
CA ASP A 51 14.68 -6.08 12.26
C ASP A 51 13.56 -6.15 13.30
N ARG A 52 13.94 -6.21 14.59
CA ARG A 52 13.02 -6.27 15.74
C ARG A 52 13.23 -5.15 16.76
N HIS A 53 14.19 -4.29 16.52
CA HIS A 53 14.58 -3.23 17.46
C HIS A 53 13.87 -1.92 17.17
N HIS A 54 13.56 -1.64 15.90
CA HIS A 54 12.82 -0.45 15.51
C HIS A 54 11.31 -0.65 15.67
N ARG A 55 10.62 0.48 15.79
CA ARG A 55 9.16 0.54 15.80
C ARG A 55 8.67 0.87 14.41
N TYR A 56 7.64 0.20 13.93
CA TYR A 56 7.19 0.31 12.56
C TYR A 56 5.74 0.75 12.45
N THR A 57 5.47 1.62 11.48
CA THR A 57 4.13 1.97 11.00
C THR A 57 3.74 1.08 9.82
N LEU A 58 2.65 1.41 9.11
CA LEU A 58 2.09 0.66 7.98
C LEU A 58 3.09 0.29 6.90
N SER A 59 4.09 1.14 6.63
CA SER A 59 5.12 0.84 5.63
C SER A 59 5.98 -0.37 6.00
N GLY A 60 6.03 -0.71 7.29
CA GLY A 60 6.94 -1.74 7.82
C GLY A 60 8.40 -1.38 7.65
N MET A 61 8.70 -0.12 7.37
CA MET A 61 10.06 0.39 7.13
C MET A 61 10.27 1.72 7.84
N THR A 62 11.52 1.97 8.25
CA THR A 62 12.03 3.27 8.69
C THR A 62 13.41 3.49 8.11
N PHE A 63 13.82 4.74 7.96
CA PHE A 63 15.03 5.12 7.23
C PHE A 63 15.85 6.11 8.05
N GLU A 64 17.16 5.87 8.12
CA GLU A 64 18.10 6.73 8.80
C GLU A 64 19.22 7.15 7.86
N PRO A 65 19.66 8.42 7.89
CA PRO A 65 20.81 8.85 7.10
C PRO A 65 22.07 8.06 7.45
N LYS A 66 22.84 7.64 6.44
CA LYS A 66 24.15 6.95 6.64
C LYS A 66 25.29 7.88 7.05
N GLY A 67 25.08 9.17 6.97
CA GLY A 67 26.11 10.16 7.20
C GLY A 67 25.55 11.58 7.18
N LYS A 68 26.38 12.54 6.89
CA LYS A 68 26.00 13.97 6.96
C LYS A 68 25.02 14.42 5.87
N ARG A 69 24.89 13.66 4.79
CA ARG A 69 24.01 14.03 3.66
C ARG A 69 23.22 12.81 3.17
N SER A 70 21.97 13.06 2.88
CA SER A 70 21.08 12.10 2.23
C SER A 70 20.10 12.83 1.32
N SER A 71 19.53 12.13 0.35
CA SER A 71 18.61 12.76 -0.61
C SER A 71 17.49 11.83 -1.01
N ILE A 72 16.37 12.45 -1.44
CA ILE A 72 15.21 11.77 -2.04
C ILE A 72 14.82 12.56 -3.29
N SER A 73 14.71 11.90 -4.42
CA SER A 73 14.16 12.45 -5.65
C SER A 73 12.90 11.68 -6.02
N VAL A 74 11.85 12.41 -6.30
CA VAL A 74 10.58 11.87 -6.77
C VAL A 74 10.07 12.65 -7.95
N LYS A 75 9.48 11.94 -8.93
CA LYS A 75 8.90 12.54 -10.11
C LYS A 75 7.61 11.84 -10.47
N THR A 76 6.58 12.62 -10.79
CA THR A 76 5.30 12.11 -11.29
C THR A 76 5.48 11.47 -12.66
N THR A 77 4.50 10.67 -13.07
CA THR A 77 4.51 10.02 -14.39
C THR A 77 3.25 10.37 -15.16
N GLU A 78 3.31 10.21 -16.47
CA GLU A 78 2.16 10.45 -17.35
C GLU A 78 1.31 9.18 -17.58
N ARG A 79 1.55 8.10 -16.80
CA ARG A 79 0.83 6.85 -17.00
C ARG A 79 -0.68 6.99 -16.82
N TYR A 80 -1.10 7.85 -15.90
CA TYR A 80 -2.51 8.21 -15.67
C TYR A 80 -2.64 9.73 -15.58
N PRO A 81 -3.74 10.32 -16.07
CA PRO A 81 -3.95 11.77 -16.00
C PRO A 81 -3.88 12.31 -14.56
N GLU A 82 -4.38 11.52 -13.60
CA GLU A 82 -4.43 11.88 -12.17
C GLU A 82 -3.04 11.90 -11.50
N LEU A 83 -2.00 11.43 -12.18
CA LEU A 83 -0.63 11.41 -11.67
C LEU A 83 0.26 12.53 -12.22
N LYS A 84 -0.18 13.30 -13.22
CA LYS A 84 0.68 14.28 -13.92
C LYS A 84 1.19 15.38 -13.01
N THR A 85 0.29 15.93 -12.19
CA THR A 85 0.60 17.03 -11.27
C THR A 85 -0.13 16.81 -9.96
N VAL A 86 0.46 17.33 -8.88
CA VAL A 86 -0.14 17.31 -7.53
C VAL A 86 -0.06 18.69 -6.91
N SER A 87 -0.93 19.00 -5.93
CA SER A 87 -0.96 20.29 -5.24
C SER A 87 -0.15 20.31 -3.95
N SER A 88 0.24 19.15 -3.41
CA SER A 88 0.97 19.03 -2.14
C SER A 88 2.11 18.02 -2.24
N LEU A 89 3.24 18.41 -1.69
CA LEU A 89 4.40 17.55 -1.41
C LEU A 89 4.58 17.48 0.09
N LYS A 90 4.70 16.25 0.64
CA LYS A 90 4.90 16.03 2.06
C LYS A 90 6.15 15.19 2.29
N PHE A 91 6.94 15.53 3.30
CA PHE A 91 8.00 14.69 3.82
C PHE A 91 7.62 14.25 5.23
N LEU A 92 7.46 12.94 5.44
CA LEU A 92 7.03 12.35 6.70
C LEU A 92 8.23 11.79 7.45
N TYR A 93 8.35 12.15 8.72
CA TYR A 93 9.43 11.69 9.60
C TYR A 93 8.92 11.49 11.03
N GLU A 94 9.64 10.69 11.81
CA GLU A 94 9.19 10.30 13.15
C GLU A 94 10.16 10.68 14.27
N ARG A 95 11.34 11.13 13.94
CA ARG A 95 12.32 11.68 14.87
C ARG A 95 13.24 12.65 14.15
N ASN A 96 13.53 13.75 14.79
CA ASN A 96 14.44 14.78 14.28
C ASN A 96 14.92 15.66 15.43
N SER A 97 16.15 16.16 15.34
CA SER A 97 16.69 17.17 16.26
C SER A 97 16.87 18.52 15.58
N CYS A 98 17.58 18.59 14.47
CA CYS A 98 17.93 19.86 13.81
C CYS A 98 18.32 19.68 12.33
N THR A 99 17.70 18.75 11.61
CA THR A 99 18.01 18.49 10.20
C THR A 99 17.71 19.71 9.33
N ARG A 100 18.69 20.11 8.53
CA ARG A 100 18.50 21.10 7.46
C ARG A 100 18.01 20.39 6.20
N MET A 101 16.95 20.90 5.62
CA MET A 101 16.38 20.38 4.38
C MET A 101 16.45 21.46 3.29
N GLU A 102 16.89 21.08 2.11
CA GLU A 102 16.77 21.85 0.89
C GLU A 102 15.80 21.13 -0.04
N LEU A 103 14.81 21.83 -0.56
CA LEU A 103 13.82 21.31 -1.49
C LEU A 103 13.87 22.09 -2.80
N VAL A 104 14.07 21.39 -3.90
CA VAL A 104 13.96 21.91 -5.26
C VAL A 104 12.77 21.27 -5.94
N CYS A 105 11.85 22.08 -6.46
CA CYS A 105 10.65 21.63 -7.13
C CYS A 105 10.70 21.92 -8.63
N ASN A 106 10.17 21.04 -9.45
CA ASN A 106 9.97 21.20 -10.89
C ASN A 106 11.26 21.56 -11.67
N GLY A 107 12.42 21.12 -11.18
CA GLY A 107 13.71 21.43 -11.81
C GLY A 107 14.07 22.92 -11.85
N THR A 108 13.45 23.77 -11.02
CA THR A 108 13.74 25.19 -10.94
C THR A 108 15.10 25.45 -10.28
N GLN A 109 15.63 26.68 -10.43
CA GLN A 109 16.83 27.09 -9.68
C GLN A 109 16.49 27.52 -8.24
N ASP A 110 15.22 27.73 -7.94
CA ASP A 110 14.78 28.15 -6.62
C ASP A 110 14.87 26.99 -5.63
N THR A 111 15.54 27.22 -4.54
CA THR A 111 15.71 26.24 -3.47
C THR A 111 15.02 26.75 -2.21
N ILE A 112 14.07 26.01 -1.72
CA ILE A 112 13.43 26.20 -0.41
C ILE A 112 14.38 25.62 0.63
N ARG A 113 14.71 26.40 1.67
CA ARG A 113 15.60 25.99 2.76
C ARG A 113 14.88 26.06 4.07
N GLU A 114 14.81 24.93 4.75
CA GLU A 114 14.09 24.78 6.01
C GLU A 114 14.94 24.04 7.04
N ILE A 115 14.67 24.31 8.29
CA ILE A 115 15.11 23.48 9.41
C ILE A 115 13.86 22.70 9.83
N LEU A 116 13.93 21.36 9.72
CA LEU A 116 12.81 20.51 10.09
C LEU A 116 12.53 20.64 11.59
N GLU A 117 11.24 20.70 11.94
CA GLU A 117 10.79 20.79 13.32
C GLU A 117 11.34 19.63 14.17
N PRO A 118 11.91 19.92 15.34
CA PRO A 118 12.30 18.87 16.28
C PRO A 118 11.10 18.04 16.71
N THR A 119 11.26 16.74 16.70
CA THR A 119 10.19 15.83 17.12
C THR A 119 10.73 14.53 17.67
N SER A 120 9.95 13.91 18.54
CA SER A 120 10.12 12.51 18.98
C SER A 120 8.95 11.63 18.55
N GLY A 121 7.96 12.19 17.85
CA GLY A 121 6.80 11.53 17.29
C GLY A 121 6.71 11.72 15.79
N ILE A 122 5.65 11.20 15.17
CA ILE A 122 5.43 11.32 13.73
C ILE A 122 4.88 12.71 13.39
N THR A 123 5.53 13.35 12.42
CA THR A 123 5.12 14.64 11.87
C THR A 123 5.44 14.71 10.37
N GLN A 124 5.08 15.81 9.74
CA GLN A 124 5.36 16.06 8.32
C GLN A 124 5.79 17.51 8.09
N TYR A 125 6.66 17.71 7.14
CA TYR A 125 6.83 18.96 6.41
C TYR A 125 5.90 18.93 5.21
N GLU A 126 5.29 20.06 4.88
CA GLU A 126 4.38 20.18 3.74
C GLU A 126 4.70 21.44 2.92
N GLN A 127 4.73 21.26 1.60
CA GLN A 127 4.84 22.33 0.62
C GLN A 127 3.67 22.27 -0.33
N THR A 128 2.92 23.35 -0.43
CA THR A 128 1.79 23.50 -1.37
C THR A 128 2.21 24.22 -2.64
N GLY A 129 1.59 23.87 -3.76
CA GLY A 129 1.91 24.44 -5.08
C GLY A 129 1.41 23.55 -6.22
N THR A 130 2.07 23.59 -7.37
CA THR A 130 1.84 22.67 -8.48
C THR A 130 3.15 21.95 -8.77
N PHE A 131 3.16 20.64 -8.57
CA PHE A 131 4.39 19.86 -8.60
C PHE A 131 4.30 18.72 -9.61
N THR A 132 5.42 18.51 -10.31
CA THR A 132 5.68 17.35 -11.16
C THR A 132 6.88 16.55 -10.65
N GLU A 133 7.83 17.21 -9.98
CA GLU A 133 8.99 16.57 -9.40
C GLU A 133 9.47 17.33 -8.17
N ALA A 134 10.15 16.62 -7.28
CA ALA A 134 10.78 17.19 -6.09
C ALA A 134 12.10 16.48 -5.78
N PHE A 135 13.10 17.30 -5.39
CA PHE A 135 14.37 16.82 -4.89
C PHE A 135 14.58 17.37 -3.47
N PHE A 136 14.61 16.47 -2.52
CA PHE A 136 14.90 16.76 -1.12
C PHE A 136 16.35 16.41 -0.84
N ASN A 137 17.10 17.34 -0.30
CA ASN A 137 18.48 17.15 0.17
C ASN A 137 18.52 17.47 1.67
N PHE A 138 19.08 16.55 2.45
CA PHE A 138 19.17 16.67 3.91
C PHE A 138 20.60 16.78 4.35
N ALA A 139 20.86 17.73 5.23
CA ALA A 139 22.16 17.96 5.85
C ALA A 139 22.00 18.04 7.38
N ASP A 140 23.08 17.72 8.10
CA ASP A 140 23.08 17.65 9.56
C ASP A 140 21.94 16.76 10.11
N ALA A 141 21.68 15.66 9.38
CA ALA A 141 20.53 14.80 9.58
C ALA A 141 20.80 13.67 10.60
N GLU A 142 21.77 13.83 11.49
CA GLU A 142 22.05 12.85 12.52
C GLU A 142 20.85 12.71 13.47
N GLY A 143 20.37 11.47 13.64
CA GLY A 143 19.20 11.17 14.45
C GLY A 143 17.85 11.36 13.76
N LEU A 144 17.83 11.81 12.48
CA LEU A 144 16.59 11.80 11.69
C LEU A 144 16.13 10.36 11.42
N GLN A 145 14.86 10.10 11.69
CA GLN A 145 14.17 8.88 11.24
C GLN A 145 13.06 9.27 10.28
N ALA A 146 13.26 8.97 8.99
CA ALA A 146 12.31 9.27 7.94
C ALA A 146 11.38 8.09 7.67
N LEU A 147 10.15 8.37 7.25
CA LEU A 147 9.17 7.40 6.76
C LEU A 147 9.11 7.40 5.23
N GLY A 148 8.98 8.58 4.63
CA GLY A 148 8.83 8.73 3.19
C GLY A 148 8.34 10.10 2.78
N VAL A 149 7.90 10.17 1.53
CA VAL A 149 7.27 11.37 0.95
C VAL A 149 5.86 11.05 0.49
N ALA A 150 5.00 12.06 0.38
CA ALA A 150 3.71 11.91 -0.27
C ALA A 150 3.55 12.97 -1.36
N LEU A 151 2.99 12.55 -2.49
CA LEU A 151 2.64 13.40 -3.63
C LEU A 151 1.15 13.23 -3.86
N GLU A 152 0.37 14.26 -3.54
CA GLU A 152 -1.08 14.18 -3.50
C GLU A 152 -1.75 15.56 -3.64
N ASP A 153 -3.05 15.55 -3.84
CA ASP A 153 -3.85 16.76 -3.70
C ASP A 153 -4.39 16.88 -2.26
N ASP A 154 -4.78 18.09 -1.89
CA ASP A 154 -5.33 18.39 -0.56
C ASP A 154 -6.78 17.92 -0.40
N SER A 155 -7.43 17.52 -1.47
CA SER A 155 -8.83 17.07 -1.50
C SER A 155 -9.04 15.89 -2.43
N GLY A 156 -10.16 15.18 -2.26
CA GLY A 156 -10.50 14.00 -3.02
C GLY A 156 -10.00 12.72 -2.35
N VAL A 157 -9.84 11.64 -3.12
CA VAL A 157 -9.45 10.32 -2.62
C VAL A 157 -7.95 10.10 -2.79
N ILE A 158 -7.31 9.70 -1.71
CA ILE A 158 -5.92 9.24 -1.70
C ILE A 158 -5.90 7.73 -1.46
N VAL A 159 -5.15 7.01 -2.28
CA VAL A 159 -4.97 5.55 -2.13
C VAL A 159 -3.48 5.25 -1.98
N ASP A 160 -3.06 5.00 -0.76
CA ASP A 160 -1.68 4.63 -0.45
C ASP A 160 -1.41 3.15 -0.73
N ASN A 161 -0.20 2.86 -1.14
CA ASN A 161 0.26 1.49 -1.34
C ASN A 161 1.43 1.16 -0.41
N TYR A 162 1.13 0.43 0.67
CA TYR A 162 2.09 -0.06 1.66
C TYR A 162 2.57 -1.49 1.36
N SER A 163 2.93 -1.77 0.11
CA SER A 163 3.41 -3.10 -0.30
C SER A 163 4.73 -3.46 0.39
N LEU A 164 4.68 -4.45 1.25
CA LEU A 164 5.84 -5.12 1.83
C LEU A 164 5.90 -6.56 1.29
N ARG A 165 6.81 -6.82 0.36
CA ARG A 165 6.89 -8.13 -0.33
C ARG A 165 7.36 -9.25 0.59
N GLY A 166 6.91 -10.47 0.29
CA GLY A 166 7.41 -11.68 0.95
C GLY A 166 6.81 -11.96 2.33
N ASN A 167 5.67 -11.33 2.68
CA ASN A 167 4.99 -11.61 3.93
C ASN A 167 3.56 -12.15 3.73
N SER A 168 3.02 -12.72 4.79
CA SER A 168 1.69 -13.35 4.83
C SER A 168 0.57 -12.43 5.35
N GLY A 169 0.90 -11.20 5.75
CA GLY A 169 0.02 -10.27 6.44
C GLY A 169 0.07 -10.40 7.97
N MET A 170 0.38 -11.56 8.52
CA MET A 170 0.43 -11.78 9.97
C MET A 170 1.46 -10.91 10.70
N ILE A 171 2.49 -10.45 10.00
CA ILE A 171 3.50 -9.55 10.57
C ILE A 171 2.94 -8.19 10.97
N LEU A 172 1.77 -7.79 10.45
CA LEU A 172 1.11 -6.53 10.83
C LEU A 172 0.72 -6.51 12.32
N SER A 173 0.63 -7.66 12.98
CA SER A 173 0.46 -7.73 14.45
C SER A 173 1.65 -7.14 15.24
N ARG A 174 2.77 -6.85 14.57
CA ARG A 174 3.97 -6.22 15.14
C ARG A 174 4.07 -4.72 14.88
N LEU A 175 3.10 -4.12 14.22
CA LEU A 175 3.04 -2.67 14.07
C LEU A 175 3.02 -2.00 15.45
N ASP A 176 3.73 -0.88 15.60
CA ASP A 176 3.61 -0.07 16.81
C ASP A 176 2.32 0.73 16.78
N SER A 177 1.37 0.35 17.65
CA SER A 177 0.04 0.97 17.65
C SER A 177 0.07 2.45 18.03
N THR A 178 1.05 2.90 18.82
CA THR A 178 1.21 4.31 19.16
C THR A 178 1.65 5.09 17.94
N ARG A 179 2.68 4.60 17.23
CA ARG A 179 3.17 5.21 16.00
C ARG A 179 2.12 5.21 14.88
N CYS A 180 1.36 4.12 14.75
CA CYS A 180 0.27 4.06 13.79
C CYS A 180 -0.82 5.09 14.09
N ARG A 181 -1.18 5.30 15.36
CA ARG A 181 -2.13 6.35 15.76
C ARG A 181 -1.58 7.77 15.55
N GLU A 182 -0.29 7.99 15.77
CA GLU A 182 0.37 9.25 15.44
C GLU A 182 0.30 9.52 13.93
N LEU A 183 0.64 8.52 13.10
CA LEU A 183 0.51 8.62 11.65
C LEU A 183 -0.94 8.92 11.24
N ASN A 184 -1.92 8.25 11.85
CA ASN A 184 -3.33 8.41 11.54
C ASN A 184 -3.87 9.82 11.88
N LYS A 185 -3.23 10.56 12.77
CA LYS A 185 -3.62 11.96 13.07
C LYS A 185 -3.27 12.91 11.92
N ILE A 186 -2.15 12.69 11.25
CA ILE A 186 -1.69 13.54 10.13
C ILE A 186 -2.08 12.95 8.76
N ARG A 187 -2.42 11.67 8.72
CA ARG A 187 -2.83 10.94 7.53
C ARG A 187 -3.97 9.96 7.88
N PRO A 188 -5.19 10.48 8.08
CA PRO A 188 -6.31 9.64 8.51
C PRO A 188 -6.74 8.66 7.40
N TYR A 189 -6.93 7.40 7.77
CA TYR A 189 -7.42 6.35 6.89
C TYR A 189 -8.87 6.02 7.20
N ALA A 190 -9.75 6.08 6.20
CA ALA A 190 -11.13 5.61 6.29
C ALA A 190 -11.25 4.10 6.00
N LEU A 191 -10.32 3.54 5.22
CA LEU A 191 -10.33 2.13 4.85
C LEU A 191 -8.91 1.56 4.83
N VAL A 192 -8.71 0.41 5.46
CA VAL A 192 -7.50 -0.42 5.36
C VAL A 192 -7.81 -1.67 4.58
N VAL A 193 -7.12 -1.86 3.44
CA VAL A 193 -7.30 -3.04 2.58
C VAL A 193 -6.17 -4.04 2.82
N LEU A 194 -6.51 -5.26 3.21
CA LEU A 194 -5.57 -6.35 3.47
C LEU A 194 -5.53 -7.31 2.27
N GLN A 195 -4.44 -7.31 1.52
CA GLN A 195 -4.23 -8.18 0.36
C GLN A 195 -3.03 -9.11 0.59
N TYR A 196 -3.28 -10.30 1.11
CA TYR A 196 -2.26 -11.28 1.46
C TYR A 196 -2.74 -12.71 1.15
N GLY A 197 -1.81 -13.68 1.18
CA GLY A 197 -2.15 -15.08 1.14
C GLY A 197 -1.29 -15.93 0.21
N LEU A 198 -0.99 -15.49 -1.02
CA LEU A 198 -0.23 -16.30 -1.98
C LEU A 198 1.12 -16.82 -1.45
N ASN A 199 1.76 -16.10 -0.54
CA ASN A 199 3.06 -16.49 0.05
C ASN A 199 2.99 -17.72 0.98
N ILE A 200 1.80 -18.14 1.39
CA ILE A 200 1.60 -19.31 2.26
C ILE A 200 0.88 -20.46 1.57
N VAL A 201 0.51 -20.29 0.30
CA VAL A 201 -0.06 -21.38 -0.52
C VAL A 201 1.06 -22.36 -0.87
N SER A 202 0.88 -23.61 -0.49
CA SER A 202 1.79 -24.72 -0.75
C SER A 202 0.99 -26.00 -0.98
N ASP A 203 1.47 -26.89 -1.86
CA ASP A 203 0.82 -28.18 -2.16
C ASP A 203 0.59 -29.04 -0.91
N SER A 204 1.45 -28.90 0.09
CA SER A 204 1.41 -29.68 1.33
C SER A 204 0.46 -29.13 2.40
N VAL A 205 -0.12 -27.94 2.21
CA VAL A 205 -0.93 -27.26 3.23
C VAL A 205 -2.38 -27.16 2.76
N LEU A 206 -3.26 -27.96 3.34
CA LEU A 206 -4.69 -27.95 3.07
C LEU A 206 -5.52 -27.51 4.28
N GLU A 207 -4.89 -27.32 5.44
CA GLU A 207 -5.55 -26.86 6.67
C GLU A 207 -4.94 -25.55 7.16
N TYR A 208 -5.76 -24.52 7.28
CA TYR A 208 -5.36 -23.17 7.64
C TYR A 208 -5.95 -22.67 8.97
N GLY A 209 -6.29 -23.57 9.90
CA GLY A 209 -6.79 -23.19 11.22
C GLY A 209 -5.82 -22.30 12.02
N TRP A 210 -4.51 -22.54 11.89
CA TRP A 210 -3.46 -21.71 12.47
C TRP A 210 -3.42 -20.30 11.84
N TYR A 211 -3.69 -20.18 10.54
CA TYR A 211 -3.76 -18.91 9.83
C TYR A 211 -4.95 -18.09 10.32
N VAL A 212 -6.12 -18.72 10.45
CA VAL A 212 -7.34 -18.06 10.95
C VAL A 212 -7.06 -17.40 12.30
N LYS A 213 -6.51 -18.14 13.28
CA LYS A 213 -6.16 -17.58 14.59
C LYS A 213 -5.26 -16.35 14.49
N ARG A 214 -4.15 -16.46 13.76
CA ARG A 214 -3.17 -15.38 13.64
C ARG A 214 -3.69 -14.16 12.89
N MET A 215 -4.52 -14.37 11.87
CA MET A 215 -5.11 -13.25 11.13
C MET A 215 -6.22 -12.55 11.93
N GLU A 216 -6.99 -13.27 12.76
CA GLU A 216 -7.93 -12.63 13.71
C GLU A 216 -7.17 -11.72 14.70
N GLU A 217 -6.02 -12.17 15.22
CA GLU A 217 -5.13 -11.35 16.07
C GLU A 217 -4.62 -10.13 15.31
N THR A 218 -4.20 -10.32 14.06
CA THR A 218 -3.72 -9.25 13.19
C THR A 218 -4.81 -8.21 12.91
N VAL A 219 -6.01 -8.63 12.55
CA VAL A 219 -7.15 -7.72 12.31
C VAL A 219 -7.49 -6.93 13.57
N ARG A 220 -7.49 -7.59 14.74
CA ARG A 220 -7.72 -6.91 16.02
C ARG A 220 -6.65 -5.86 16.29
N HIS A 221 -5.40 -6.16 16.00
CA HIS A 221 -4.29 -5.23 16.16
C HIS A 221 -4.37 -4.04 15.18
N VAL A 222 -4.72 -4.28 13.92
CA VAL A 222 -4.95 -3.23 12.93
C VAL A 222 -6.06 -2.27 13.38
N ARG A 223 -7.14 -2.76 13.98
CA ARG A 223 -8.18 -1.90 14.58
C ARG A 223 -7.65 -1.04 15.74
N VAL A 224 -6.71 -1.55 16.53
CA VAL A 224 -6.06 -0.73 17.58
C VAL A 224 -5.17 0.36 16.98
N CYS A 225 -4.53 0.08 15.86
CA CYS A 225 -3.70 1.03 15.13
C CYS A 225 -4.54 2.13 14.42
N PHE A 226 -5.69 1.76 13.86
CA PHE A 226 -6.56 2.61 13.04
C PHE A 226 -8.01 2.43 13.46
N PRO A 227 -8.42 3.01 14.62
CA PRO A 227 -9.72 2.75 15.25
C PRO A 227 -10.91 3.23 14.41
N ASP A 228 -10.72 4.25 13.60
CA ASP A 228 -11.76 4.88 12.79
C ASP A 228 -11.82 4.34 11.34
N ALA A 229 -10.92 3.40 10.99
CA ALA A 229 -10.88 2.82 9.67
C ALA A 229 -11.66 1.51 9.58
N ASP A 230 -12.46 1.36 8.53
CA ASP A 230 -12.99 0.08 8.13
C ASP A 230 -11.88 -0.83 7.59
N ILE A 231 -12.11 -2.14 7.66
CA ILE A 231 -11.15 -3.12 7.14
C ILE A 231 -11.81 -3.98 6.08
N LEU A 232 -11.17 -4.05 4.90
CA LEU A 232 -11.55 -4.93 3.80
C LEU A 232 -10.45 -5.97 3.59
N MET A 233 -10.78 -7.24 3.65
CA MET A 233 -9.88 -8.33 3.26
C MET A 233 -10.14 -8.73 1.80
N LEU A 234 -9.12 -8.69 0.97
CA LEU A 234 -9.15 -9.29 -0.36
C LEU A 234 -8.77 -10.76 -0.25
N GLY A 235 -9.64 -11.65 -0.71
CA GLY A 235 -9.35 -13.07 -0.79
C GLY A 235 -8.17 -13.35 -1.73
N VAL A 236 -7.50 -14.48 -1.53
CA VAL A 236 -6.38 -14.89 -2.38
C VAL A 236 -6.84 -15.01 -3.84
N SER A 237 -5.97 -14.66 -4.80
CA SER A 237 -6.17 -14.92 -6.22
C SER A 237 -6.01 -16.41 -6.54
N ASP A 238 -6.47 -16.82 -7.72
CA ASP A 238 -6.15 -18.16 -8.21
C ASP A 238 -4.64 -18.31 -8.40
N ARG A 239 -4.17 -19.53 -8.24
CA ARG A 239 -2.82 -20.00 -8.53
C ARG A 239 -2.91 -21.43 -9.03
N SER A 240 -2.25 -21.71 -10.15
CA SER A 240 -2.27 -23.03 -10.74
C SER A 240 -0.94 -23.77 -10.53
N ARG A 241 -1.04 -25.09 -10.52
CA ARG A 241 0.08 -26.03 -10.59
C ARG A 241 -0.12 -26.96 -11.79
N GLN A 242 0.94 -27.58 -12.23
CA GLN A 242 0.88 -28.58 -13.30
C GLN A 242 0.69 -29.99 -12.71
N VAL A 243 -0.34 -30.69 -13.18
CA VAL A 243 -0.63 -32.08 -12.84
C VAL A 243 -0.80 -32.87 -14.14
N ASN A 244 0.02 -33.86 -14.36
CA ASN A 244 0.01 -34.67 -15.59
C ASN A 244 0.02 -33.87 -16.89
N GLY A 245 0.77 -32.75 -16.91
CA GLY A 245 0.88 -31.85 -18.07
C GLY A 245 -0.21 -30.80 -18.20
N ILE A 246 -1.24 -30.83 -17.36
CA ILE A 246 -2.36 -29.89 -17.37
C ILE A 246 -2.23 -28.93 -16.17
N PHE A 247 -2.46 -27.63 -16.39
CA PHE A 247 -2.51 -26.66 -15.30
C PHE A 247 -3.91 -26.62 -14.70
N GLU A 248 -3.96 -26.71 -13.38
CA GLU A 248 -5.19 -26.65 -12.58
C GLU A 248 -5.03 -25.80 -11.33
N THR A 249 -6.13 -25.27 -10.79
CA THR A 249 -6.14 -24.55 -9.51
C THR A 249 -5.55 -25.42 -8.40
N MET A 250 -4.62 -24.88 -7.62
CA MET A 250 -4.08 -25.59 -6.45
C MET A 250 -5.18 -25.76 -5.38
N PRO A 251 -5.43 -26.97 -4.86
CA PRO A 251 -6.40 -27.20 -3.77
C PRO A 251 -6.13 -26.31 -2.54
N ALA A 252 -4.87 -26.01 -2.26
CA ALA A 252 -4.46 -25.11 -1.17
C ALA A 252 -5.00 -23.67 -1.32
N VAL A 253 -5.26 -23.20 -2.54
CA VAL A 253 -5.91 -21.90 -2.80
C VAL A 253 -7.33 -21.91 -2.26
N LEU A 254 -8.10 -22.96 -2.56
CA LEU A 254 -9.50 -23.09 -2.10
C LEU A 254 -9.58 -23.19 -0.56
N ALA A 255 -8.65 -23.96 0.04
CA ALA A 255 -8.55 -24.11 1.48
C ALA A 255 -8.20 -22.77 2.17
N LEU A 256 -7.25 -22.02 1.61
CA LEU A 256 -6.89 -20.71 2.13
C LEU A 256 -8.01 -19.67 1.94
N LEU A 257 -8.67 -19.68 0.78
CA LEU A 257 -9.82 -18.80 0.52
C LEU A 257 -10.94 -19.03 1.54
N HIS A 258 -11.22 -20.29 1.88
CA HIS A 258 -12.17 -20.64 2.93
C HIS A 258 -11.73 -20.08 4.29
N ALA A 259 -10.46 -20.24 4.64
CA ALA A 259 -9.89 -19.70 5.88
C ALA A 259 -9.98 -18.16 5.95
N GLN A 260 -9.70 -17.47 4.84
CA GLN A 260 -9.82 -16.00 4.78
C GLN A 260 -11.27 -15.53 4.97
N ARG A 261 -12.25 -16.23 4.40
CA ARG A 261 -13.67 -15.96 4.67
C ARG A 261 -14.04 -16.16 6.14
N GLN A 262 -13.47 -17.20 6.79
CA GLN A 262 -13.69 -17.40 8.23
C GLN A 262 -13.09 -16.24 9.04
N VAL A 263 -11.87 -15.77 8.73
CA VAL A 263 -11.27 -14.61 9.38
C VAL A 263 -12.20 -13.40 9.26
N ALA A 264 -12.62 -13.07 8.05
CA ALA A 264 -13.47 -11.91 7.81
C ALA A 264 -14.79 -12.00 8.60
N ARG A 265 -15.48 -13.15 8.54
CA ARG A 265 -16.74 -13.38 9.26
C ARG A 265 -16.56 -13.26 10.77
N ARG A 266 -15.54 -13.91 11.36
CA ARG A 266 -15.31 -13.92 12.81
C ARG A 266 -14.80 -12.58 13.33
N SER A 267 -14.05 -11.86 12.51
CA SER A 267 -13.55 -10.54 12.86
C SER A 267 -14.54 -9.41 12.55
N GLY A 268 -15.69 -9.69 11.87
CA GLY A 268 -16.66 -8.67 11.47
C GLY A 268 -16.03 -7.62 10.56
N ILE A 269 -15.33 -8.04 9.51
CA ILE A 269 -14.74 -7.16 8.49
C ILE A 269 -15.30 -7.50 7.11
N ALA A 270 -15.23 -6.55 6.19
CA ALA A 270 -15.60 -6.77 4.81
C ALA A 270 -14.67 -7.77 4.11
N PHE A 271 -15.22 -8.56 3.18
CA PHE A 271 -14.47 -9.53 2.39
C PHE A 271 -14.84 -9.42 0.91
N TRP A 272 -13.85 -9.28 0.05
CA TRP A 272 -14.04 -9.34 -1.39
C TRP A 272 -13.29 -10.52 -2.00
N ASN A 273 -13.97 -11.32 -2.82
CA ASN A 273 -13.45 -12.57 -3.34
C ASN A 273 -12.73 -12.37 -4.67
N VAL A 274 -11.40 -12.14 -4.61
CA VAL A 274 -10.56 -12.02 -5.82
C VAL A 274 -10.62 -13.27 -6.69
N PHE A 275 -10.53 -14.47 -6.09
CA PHE A 275 -10.64 -15.73 -6.82
C PHE A 275 -11.94 -15.82 -7.64
N GLY A 276 -13.06 -15.46 -7.03
CA GLY A 276 -14.34 -15.41 -7.74
C GLY A 276 -14.39 -14.35 -8.84
N ALA A 277 -13.81 -13.16 -8.59
CA ALA A 277 -13.71 -12.09 -9.57
C ALA A 277 -12.82 -12.45 -10.77
N MET A 278 -11.84 -13.33 -10.60
CA MET A 278 -11.05 -13.91 -11.70
C MET A 278 -11.85 -14.92 -12.55
N GLY A 279 -12.96 -15.43 -12.03
CA GLY A 279 -13.79 -16.45 -12.67
C GLY A 279 -13.68 -17.84 -12.04
N GLY A 280 -13.16 -17.96 -10.83
CA GLY A 280 -13.12 -19.19 -10.04
C GLY A 280 -12.01 -20.17 -10.48
N GLU A 281 -12.31 -21.45 -10.39
CA GLU A 281 -11.35 -22.52 -10.71
C GLU A 281 -10.81 -22.40 -12.13
N ASN A 282 -9.51 -22.66 -12.25
CA ASN A 282 -8.74 -22.58 -13.49
C ASN A 282 -8.71 -21.18 -14.14
N SER A 283 -9.08 -20.14 -13.38
CA SER A 283 -9.05 -18.76 -13.89
C SER A 283 -7.63 -18.28 -14.16
N MET A 284 -6.65 -18.75 -13.40
CA MET A 284 -5.24 -18.39 -13.65
C MET A 284 -4.74 -18.87 -15.02
N VAL A 285 -5.21 -20.03 -15.49
CA VAL A 285 -4.89 -20.53 -16.84
C VAL A 285 -5.37 -19.55 -17.89
N ARG A 286 -6.66 -19.14 -17.80
CA ARG A 286 -7.24 -18.13 -18.71
C ARG A 286 -6.52 -16.77 -18.61
N PHE A 287 -6.08 -16.38 -17.42
CA PHE A 287 -5.32 -15.16 -17.22
C PHE A 287 -3.96 -15.20 -17.91
N VAL A 288 -3.26 -16.35 -17.87
CA VAL A 288 -1.99 -16.55 -18.60
C VAL A 288 -2.22 -16.50 -20.11
N GLU A 289 -3.25 -17.18 -20.63
CA GLU A 289 -3.61 -17.20 -22.05
C GLU A 289 -3.92 -15.80 -22.59
N ASN A 290 -4.57 -14.95 -21.78
CA ASN A 290 -4.87 -13.55 -22.12
C ASN A 290 -3.73 -12.57 -21.84
N ASN A 291 -2.55 -13.01 -21.43
CA ASN A 291 -1.44 -12.18 -20.98
C ASN A 291 -1.80 -11.28 -19.77
N TRP A 292 -2.75 -11.69 -18.95
CA TRP A 292 -3.14 -11.04 -17.69
C TRP A 292 -2.36 -11.58 -16.50
N ALA A 293 -1.65 -12.69 -16.67
CA ALA A 293 -0.75 -13.25 -15.67
C ALA A 293 0.56 -13.72 -16.31
N SER A 294 1.58 -13.90 -15.48
CA SER A 294 2.87 -14.45 -15.86
C SER A 294 2.77 -15.96 -16.12
N LYS A 295 3.68 -16.50 -16.92
CA LYS A 295 3.78 -17.95 -17.19
C LYS A 295 4.18 -18.81 -15.98
N ASP A 296 4.37 -18.18 -14.81
CA ASP A 296 4.52 -18.86 -13.53
C ASP A 296 3.18 -19.26 -12.88
N TYR A 297 2.07 -18.92 -13.54
CA TYR A 297 0.71 -19.24 -13.11
C TYR A 297 0.40 -18.78 -11.67
N THR A 298 1.02 -17.68 -11.25
CA THR A 298 0.91 -17.14 -9.89
C THR A 298 0.74 -15.63 -9.87
N HIS A 299 1.59 -14.90 -10.62
CA HIS A 299 1.66 -13.46 -10.54
C HIS A 299 0.91 -12.79 -11.68
N LEU A 300 0.05 -11.83 -11.32
CA LEU A 300 -0.66 -11.00 -12.29
C LEU A 300 0.30 -10.08 -13.04
N SER A 301 0.02 -9.84 -14.31
CA SER A 301 0.59 -8.73 -15.08
C SER A 301 -0.12 -7.41 -14.75
N PHE A 302 0.38 -6.28 -15.26
CA PHE A 302 -0.33 -5.01 -15.14
C PHE A 302 -1.73 -5.05 -15.79
N ARG A 303 -1.90 -5.79 -16.88
CA ARG A 303 -3.20 -5.97 -17.52
C ARG A 303 -4.17 -6.75 -16.62
N GLY A 304 -3.72 -7.86 -16.03
CA GLY A 304 -4.54 -8.62 -15.09
C GLY A 304 -4.84 -7.84 -13.82
N GLY A 305 -3.88 -7.05 -13.31
CA GLY A 305 -4.11 -6.13 -12.19
C GLY A 305 -5.22 -5.12 -12.50
N LYS A 306 -5.25 -4.58 -13.71
CA LYS A 306 -6.30 -3.66 -14.18
C LYS A 306 -7.69 -4.33 -14.20
N GLU A 307 -7.80 -5.59 -14.66
CA GLU A 307 -9.06 -6.33 -14.66
C GLU A 307 -9.60 -6.50 -13.22
N ILE A 308 -8.74 -6.91 -12.30
CA ILE A 308 -9.11 -7.06 -10.88
C ILE A 308 -9.45 -5.70 -10.24
N ALA A 309 -8.67 -4.66 -10.51
CA ALA A 309 -8.94 -3.31 -10.03
C ALA A 309 -10.30 -2.79 -10.49
N SER A 310 -10.62 -3.01 -11.78
CA SER A 310 -11.91 -2.62 -12.36
C SER A 310 -13.08 -3.37 -11.71
N ALA A 311 -12.91 -4.67 -11.44
CA ALA A 311 -13.92 -5.48 -10.77
C ALA A 311 -14.12 -5.03 -9.30
N LEU A 312 -13.03 -4.73 -8.57
CA LEU A 312 -13.10 -4.22 -7.21
C LEU A 312 -13.79 -2.85 -7.16
N LEU A 313 -13.43 -1.95 -8.08
CA LEU A 313 -14.06 -0.62 -8.18
C LEU A 313 -15.57 -0.74 -8.42
N LYS A 314 -15.99 -1.59 -9.35
CA LYS A 314 -17.43 -1.86 -9.60
C LYS A 314 -18.14 -2.39 -8.36
N ALA A 315 -17.51 -3.30 -7.62
CA ALA A 315 -18.10 -3.85 -6.38
C ALA A 315 -18.29 -2.74 -5.33
N ILE A 316 -17.27 -1.86 -5.13
CA ILE A 316 -17.38 -0.74 -4.19
C ILE A 316 -18.48 0.25 -4.62
N LEU A 317 -18.60 0.53 -5.91
CA LEU A 317 -19.62 1.45 -6.41
C LEU A 317 -21.04 0.87 -6.21
N LEU A 318 -21.23 -0.43 -6.42
CA LEU A 318 -22.50 -1.10 -6.13
C LEU A 318 -22.87 -1.04 -4.65
N GLU A 319 -21.91 -1.31 -3.75
CA GLU A 319 -22.14 -1.19 -2.31
C GLU A 319 -22.48 0.26 -1.91
N LYS A 320 -21.83 1.24 -2.55
CA LYS A 320 -22.16 2.65 -2.34
C LYS A 320 -23.58 2.97 -2.78
N GLU A 321 -24.03 2.47 -3.93
CA GLU A 321 -25.41 2.66 -4.40
C GLU A 321 -26.42 2.09 -3.40
N PHE A 322 -26.20 0.86 -2.91
CA PHE A 322 -27.05 0.27 -1.86
C PHE A 322 -27.06 1.08 -0.57
N TYR A 323 -25.89 1.60 -0.15
CA TYR A 323 -25.80 2.45 1.03
C TYR A 323 -26.58 3.75 0.85
N ASP A 324 -26.41 4.43 -0.29
CA ASP A 324 -27.08 5.70 -0.60
C ASP A 324 -28.63 5.51 -0.68
N GLU A 325 -29.09 4.36 -1.20
CA GLU A 325 -30.52 4.03 -1.23
C GLU A 325 -31.07 3.78 0.18
N ALA A 326 -30.35 3.01 1.00
CA ALA A 326 -30.74 2.72 2.37
C ALA A 326 -30.80 4.00 3.24
N ASP A 327 -29.84 4.92 3.09
CA ASP A 327 -29.81 6.21 3.79
C ASP A 327 -30.99 7.12 3.39
N LYS A 328 -31.40 7.11 2.12
CA LYS A 328 -32.59 7.83 1.64
C LYS A 328 -33.88 7.31 2.24
N VAL A 329 -33.97 5.99 2.51
CA VAL A 329 -35.17 5.38 3.11
C VAL A 329 -35.20 5.63 4.63
N ALA A 330 -34.04 5.78 5.27
CA ALA A 330 -33.91 6.00 6.72
C ALA A 330 -34.12 7.46 7.15
N ARG A 331 -34.03 8.43 6.23
CA ARG A 331 -34.34 9.85 6.42
C ARG A 331 -35.78 10.18 6.07
#